data_a0ce8a6b407b4f71c887fa13cbf3f41f
#
_entry.id   a0ce8a6b407b4f71c887fa13cbf3f41f
#
_cell.length_a   1.000
_cell.length_b   1.000
_cell.length_c   1.000
_cell.angle_alpha   90.00
_cell.angle_beta   90.00
_cell.angle_gamma   90.00
#
_symmetry.space_group_name_H-M   'P 1'
#
loop_
_entity.id
_entity.type
_entity.pdbx_description
1 polymer ?
#
loop_
_entity_poly.entity_id
_entity_poly.type
_entity_poly.pdbx_seq_one_letter_code
_entity_poly.pdbx_strand_id
1 'polypeptide(L)'
;GRSLTDLVQLYAMFGLGGQAADLHWRKGQGSDLANHVISISAAWHVGDILAGLAPPPGAPRGRLAYKTGTSYGHRDAWAVGFDGRHVAGVWIGRADGTPVPGVFGGDIAAPILFDAFGRLKSEPDTLPPPPPETLILSTGQLPQPLRRFAGRNAVFDAPPEAPKLIFPRLGSRLPVDCGALPGKLRDGTPPFTWLANGVPVVTNTHRREAVMDGGEKG
;
A
#
# COMPACT_ATOMS: atom_id res chain seq x y z
N GLY A 1 -15.95 10.71 12.27
CA GLY A 1 -15.44 11.30 11.03
C GLY A 1 -14.12 12.00 11.25
N ARG A 2 -13.36 12.24 10.17
CA ARG A 2 -12.14 13.04 10.19
C ARG A 2 -12.35 14.27 9.31
N SER A 3 -11.82 15.41 9.72
CA SER A 3 -11.89 16.62 8.91
C SER A 3 -10.77 16.65 7.85
N LEU A 4 -10.90 17.51 6.84
CA LEU A 4 -9.81 17.76 5.89
C LEU A 4 -8.55 18.28 6.60
N THR A 5 -8.75 19.11 7.61
CA THR A 5 -7.67 19.66 8.45
C THR A 5 -6.89 18.56 9.14
N ASP A 6 -7.57 17.58 9.76
CA ASP A 6 -6.92 16.42 10.40
C ASP A 6 -6.06 15.62 9.41
N LEU A 7 -6.55 15.45 8.17
CA LEU A 7 -5.81 14.73 7.15
C LEU A 7 -4.60 15.52 6.65
N VAL A 8 -4.73 16.81 6.42
CA VAL A 8 -3.61 17.68 6.03
C VAL A 8 -2.53 17.67 7.11
N GLN A 9 -2.92 17.75 8.39
CA GLN A 9 -2.00 17.69 9.51
C GLN A 9 -1.29 16.32 9.59
N LEU A 10 -2.02 15.22 9.36
CA LEU A 10 -1.44 13.88 9.31
C LEU A 10 -0.41 13.75 8.17
N TYR A 11 -0.69 14.30 6.99
CA TYR A 11 0.23 14.23 5.86
C TYR A 11 1.42 15.17 6.03
N ALA A 12 1.24 16.33 6.70
CA ALA A 12 2.35 17.19 7.11
C ALA A 12 3.36 16.42 7.98
N MET A 13 2.90 15.55 8.86
CA MET A 13 3.75 14.69 9.68
C MET A 13 4.72 13.84 8.85
N PHE A 14 4.27 13.28 7.72
CA PHE A 14 5.17 12.52 6.85
C PHE A 14 6.26 13.41 6.25
N GLY A 15 5.90 14.62 5.80
CA GLY A 15 6.86 15.60 5.29
C GLY A 15 7.84 16.11 6.35
N LEU A 16 7.44 16.10 7.62
CA LEU A 16 8.24 16.49 8.79
C LEU A 16 9.03 15.33 9.41
N GLY A 17 9.23 14.22 8.68
CA GLY A 17 10.01 13.08 9.16
C GLY A 17 9.39 12.35 10.34
N GLY A 18 8.07 12.36 10.47
CA GLY A 18 7.33 11.64 11.51
C GLY A 18 7.01 12.47 12.75
N GLN A 19 7.32 13.76 12.76
CA GLN A 19 6.97 14.68 13.84
C GLN A 19 5.58 15.28 13.58
N ALA A 20 4.72 15.30 14.59
CA ALA A 20 3.47 16.03 14.53
C ALA A 20 3.73 17.52 14.70
N ALA A 21 2.96 18.34 13.99
CA ALA A 21 2.97 19.79 14.15
C ALA A 21 1.53 20.29 14.20
N ASP A 22 1.30 21.29 15.03
CA ASP A 22 0.00 21.94 15.08
C ASP A 22 -0.17 22.92 13.92
N LEU A 23 -1.38 22.96 13.37
CA LEU A 23 -1.72 23.92 12.33
C LEU A 23 -2.05 25.26 12.95
N HIS A 24 -1.39 26.31 12.45
CA HIS A 24 -1.61 27.69 12.89
C HIS A 24 -2.24 28.50 11.77
N TRP A 25 -3.26 29.29 12.12
CA TRP A 25 -3.98 30.15 11.17
C TRP A 25 -3.34 31.51 10.96
N ARG A 26 -2.38 31.88 11.83
CA ARG A 26 -1.74 33.20 11.80
C ARG A 26 -0.25 33.04 11.61
N LYS A 27 0.30 33.86 10.70
CA LYS A 27 1.75 33.97 10.50
C LYS A 27 2.43 34.43 11.79
N GLY A 28 3.54 33.78 12.15
CA GLY A 28 4.33 34.13 13.36
C GLY A 28 3.94 33.35 14.63
N GLN A 29 2.93 32.51 14.59
CA GLN A 29 2.76 31.47 15.61
C GLN A 29 3.77 30.37 15.30
N GLY A 30 4.73 30.14 16.20
CA GLY A 30 5.68 29.06 16.08
C GLY A 30 4.97 27.72 16.11
N SER A 31 5.33 26.79 15.23
CA SER A 31 4.93 25.41 15.40
C SER A 31 5.92 24.76 16.35
N ASP A 32 5.51 24.44 17.54
CA ASP A 32 6.24 23.51 18.38
C ASP A 32 6.13 22.13 17.72
N LEU A 33 7.24 21.67 17.12
CA LEU A 33 7.29 20.31 16.62
C LEU A 33 7.16 19.37 17.82
N ALA A 34 6.11 18.56 17.81
CA ALA A 34 5.93 17.54 18.83
C ALA A 34 6.97 16.43 18.69
N ASN A 35 7.00 15.54 19.66
CA ASN A 35 7.80 14.32 19.57
C ASN A 35 7.45 13.51 18.33
N HIS A 36 8.37 12.69 17.89
CA HIS A 36 8.11 11.75 16.79
C HIS A 36 6.94 10.82 17.14
N VAL A 37 5.94 10.79 16.27
CA VAL A 37 4.81 9.86 16.34
C VAL A 37 5.18 8.55 15.67
N ILE A 38 5.98 8.64 14.59
CA ILE A 38 6.57 7.51 13.89
C ILE A 38 8.05 7.79 13.62
N SER A 39 8.83 6.75 13.35
CA SER A 39 10.25 6.94 13.04
C SER A 39 10.45 7.69 11.71
N ILE A 40 11.60 8.37 11.59
CA ILE A 40 11.98 9.10 10.38
C ILE A 40 11.98 8.14 9.17
N SER A 41 12.53 6.95 9.31
CA SER A 41 12.55 5.92 8.26
C SER A 41 11.14 5.49 7.85
N ALA A 42 10.22 5.30 8.81
CA ALA A 42 8.84 4.95 8.50
C ALA A 42 8.12 6.08 7.76
N ALA A 43 8.30 7.33 8.18
CA ALA A 43 7.74 8.51 7.51
C ALA A 43 8.26 8.62 6.08
N TRP A 44 9.57 8.43 5.89
CA TRP A 44 10.19 8.47 4.58
C TRP A 44 9.68 7.36 3.66
N HIS A 45 9.57 6.11 4.14
CA HIS A 45 9.03 5.00 3.35
C HIS A 45 7.60 5.25 2.88
N VAL A 46 6.74 5.78 3.76
CA VAL A 46 5.37 6.17 3.36
C VAL A 46 5.42 7.25 2.28
N GLY A 47 6.23 8.29 2.46
CA GLY A 47 6.40 9.36 1.48
C GLY A 47 6.89 8.84 0.12
N ASP A 48 7.89 7.97 0.10
CA ASP A 48 8.43 7.38 -1.14
C ASP A 48 7.41 6.49 -1.88
N ILE A 49 6.66 5.67 -1.13
CA ILE A 49 5.56 4.87 -1.69
C ILE A 49 4.49 5.77 -2.32
N LEU A 50 4.09 6.82 -1.63
CA LEU A 50 3.08 7.77 -2.12
C LEU A 50 3.57 8.55 -3.34
N ALA A 51 4.85 8.93 -3.38
CA ALA A 51 5.46 9.60 -4.51
C ALA A 51 5.68 8.69 -5.74
N GLY A 52 5.60 7.37 -5.54
CA GLY A 52 5.63 6.37 -6.61
C GLY A 52 4.29 6.16 -7.32
N LEU A 53 3.21 6.78 -6.85
CA LEU A 53 1.90 6.68 -7.52
C LEU A 53 1.90 7.44 -8.85
N ALA A 54 1.22 6.86 -9.85
CA ALA A 54 1.06 7.51 -11.14
C ALA A 54 0.23 8.81 -10.99
N PRO A 55 0.71 9.94 -11.50
CA PRO A 55 -0.03 11.19 -11.45
C PRO A 55 -1.28 11.14 -12.34
N PRO A 56 -2.30 11.96 -12.07
CA PRO A 56 -3.46 12.06 -12.94
C PRO A 56 -3.07 12.56 -14.34
N PRO A 57 -3.85 12.23 -15.40
CA PRO A 57 -3.59 12.70 -16.75
C PRO A 57 -3.48 14.24 -16.79
N GLY A 58 -2.46 14.75 -17.50
CA GLY A 58 -2.22 16.19 -17.64
C GLY A 58 -1.57 16.86 -16.42
N ALA A 59 -1.22 16.12 -15.39
CA ALA A 59 -0.54 16.66 -14.22
C ALA A 59 0.80 17.32 -14.60
N PRO A 60 1.19 18.41 -13.89
CA PRO A 60 2.52 19.00 -14.04
C PRO A 60 3.63 17.99 -13.75
N ARG A 61 4.79 18.22 -14.36
CA ARG A 61 5.99 17.41 -14.08
C ARG A 61 6.43 17.60 -12.62
N GLY A 62 6.93 16.52 -12.03
CA GLY A 62 7.46 16.52 -10.67
C GLY A 62 6.89 15.38 -9.83
N ARG A 63 7.59 15.04 -8.75
CA ARG A 63 7.13 14.00 -7.81
C ARG A 63 6.36 14.64 -6.66
N LEU A 64 5.09 14.31 -6.57
CA LEU A 64 4.24 14.65 -5.45
C LEU A 64 3.88 13.37 -4.71
N ALA A 65 4.14 13.33 -3.42
CA ALA A 65 3.64 12.26 -2.57
C ALA A 65 2.14 12.50 -2.30
N TYR A 66 1.26 11.63 -2.83
CA TYR A 66 -0.18 11.85 -2.69
C TYR A 66 -0.97 10.56 -2.55
N LYS A 67 -2.19 10.70 -2.04
CA LYS A 67 -3.16 9.61 -1.96
C LYS A 67 -4.56 10.13 -2.21
N THR A 68 -5.35 9.33 -2.91
CA THR A 68 -6.77 9.57 -3.10
C THR A 68 -7.61 8.65 -2.23
N GLY A 69 -8.80 9.09 -1.93
CA GLY A 69 -9.82 8.33 -1.23
C GLY A 69 -11.20 8.58 -1.82
N THR A 70 -12.04 7.57 -1.81
CA THR A 70 -13.45 7.67 -2.13
C THR A 70 -14.22 6.95 -1.04
N SER A 71 -15.17 7.63 -0.41
CA SER A 71 -15.97 7.00 0.65
C SER A 71 -16.98 6.01 0.05
N TYR A 72 -17.40 5.06 0.89
CA TYR A 72 -18.46 4.12 0.52
C TYR A 72 -19.72 4.87 0.08
N GLY A 73 -20.30 4.47 -1.06
CA GLY A 73 -21.47 5.10 -1.63
C GLY A 73 -21.19 6.43 -2.32
N HIS A 74 -19.95 6.74 -2.69
CA HIS A 74 -19.56 7.96 -3.43
C HIS A 74 -20.01 9.27 -2.76
N ARG A 75 -19.93 9.35 -1.45
CA ARG A 75 -20.31 10.56 -0.70
C ARG A 75 -19.20 11.60 -0.69
N ASP A 76 -17.96 11.13 -0.68
CA ASP A 76 -16.79 11.98 -0.58
C ASP A 76 -15.69 11.50 -1.52
N ALA A 77 -15.05 12.45 -2.17
CA ALA A 77 -13.81 12.26 -2.91
C ALA A 77 -12.69 13.07 -2.24
N TRP A 78 -11.58 12.45 -1.99
CA TRP A 78 -10.44 13.01 -1.27
C TRP A 78 -9.18 12.90 -2.09
N ALA A 79 -8.33 13.92 -2.01
CA ALA A 79 -6.94 13.84 -2.41
C ALA A 79 -6.12 14.66 -1.41
N VAL A 80 -5.06 14.08 -0.87
CA VAL A 80 -4.12 14.77 0.01
C VAL A 80 -2.72 14.45 -0.47
N GLY A 81 -1.85 15.44 -0.50
CA GLY A 81 -0.48 15.26 -0.95
C GLY A 81 0.46 16.32 -0.39
N PHE A 82 1.75 16.03 -0.49
CA PHE A 82 2.81 16.92 -0.05
C PHE A 82 4.04 16.82 -0.97
N ASP A 83 4.78 17.92 -1.02
CA ASP A 83 6.12 18.00 -1.58
C ASP A 83 7.14 18.22 -0.44
N GLY A 84 8.34 18.67 -0.74
CA GLY A 84 9.38 18.90 0.26
C GLY A 84 9.09 20.07 1.24
N ARG A 85 8.05 20.90 1.00
CA ARG A 85 7.75 22.09 1.79
C ARG A 85 6.27 22.35 2.06
N HIS A 86 5.40 21.82 1.22
CA HIS A 86 3.97 22.15 1.25
C HIS A 86 3.15 20.89 1.39
N VAL A 87 2.02 20.99 2.04
CA VAL A 87 0.98 19.98 2.09
C VAL A 87 -0.34 20.61 1.69
N ALA A 88 -1.12 19.90 0.90
CA ALA A 88 -2.45 20.34 0.50
C ALA A 88 -3.43 19.18 0.52
N GLY A 89 -4.70 19.49 0.74
CA GLY A 89 -5.79 18.53 0.72
C GLY A 89 -6.98 19.08 -0.06
N VAL A 90 -7.64 18.19 -0.76
CA VAL A 90 -8.87 18.46 -1.51
C VAL A 90 -9.95 17.52 -1.03
N TRP A 91 -11.11 18.07 -0.71
CA TRP A 91 -12.32 17.34 -0.42
C TRP A 91 -13.44 17.80 -1.32
N ILE A 92 -14.14 16.86 -1.91
CA ILE A 92 -15.32 17.10 -2.74
C ILE A 92 -16.43 16.23 -2.21
N GLY A 93 -17.50 16.85 -1.80
CA GLY A 93 -18.64 16.17 -1.19
C GLY A 93 -19.76 17.16 -0.86
N ARG A 94 -20.80 16.67 -0.25
CA ARG A 94 -21.91 17.48 0.26
C ARG A 94 -21.91 17.48 1.78
N ALA A 95 -22.14 18.63 2.37
CA ALA A 95 -22.16 18.79 3.82
C ALA A 95 -23.23 17.93 4.51
N ASP A 96 -24.31 17.63 3.81
CA ASP A 96 -25.39 16.76 4.26
C ASP A 96 -25.08 15.25 4.10
N GLY A 97 -23.93 14.91 3.51
CA GLY A 97 -23.50 13.53 3.29
C GLY A 97 -24.27 12.78 2.19
N THR A 98 -25.06 13.50 1.37
CA THR A 98 -25.73 12.85 0.23
C THR A 98 -24.73 12.42 -0.82
N PRO A 99 -24.91 11.24 -1.45
CA PRO A 99 -24.02 10.76 -2.50
C PRO A 99 -23.92 11.72 -3.68
N VAL A 100 -22.73 11.80 -4.27
CA VAL A 100 -22.48 12.49 -5.54
C VAL A 100 -22.08 11.42 -6.55
N PRO A 101 -23.02 10.89 -7.34
CA PRO A 101 -22.73 9.81 -8.28
C PRO A 101 -21.59 10.15 -9.24
N GLY A 102 -20.69 9.19 -9.48
CA GLY A 102 -19.55 9.38 -10.39
C GLY A 102 -18.37 10.16 -9.82
N VAL A 103 -18.38 10.52 -8.54
CA VAL A 103 -17.27 11.23 -7.90
C VAL A 103 -16.25 10.23 -7.37
N PHE A 104 -15.08 10.17 -8.02
CA PHE A 104 -13.94 9.39 -7.57
C PHE A 104 -12.76 10.31 -7.21
N GLY A 105 -12.09 10.00 -6.12
CA GLY A 105 -10.95 10.80 -5.66
C GLY A 105 -9.84 10.92 -6.70
N GLY A 106 -9.59 9.86 -7.47
CA GLY A 106 -8.60 9.84 -8.54
C GLY A 106 -8.96 10.74 -9.72
N ASP A 107 -10.24 10.78 -10.09
CA ASP A 107 -10.68 11.43 -11.31
C ASP A 107 -10.98 12.93 -11.12
N ILE A 108 -11.36 13.33 -9.92
CA ILE A 108 -11.80 14.71 -9.66
C ILE A 108 -10.91 15.40 -8.62
N ALA A 109 -10.67 14.77 -7.47
CA ALA A 109 -9.92 15.42 -6.39
C ALA A 109 -8.40 15.48 -6.68
N ALA A 110 -7.83 14.44 -7.29
CA ALA A 110 -6.40 14.43 -7.60
C ALA A 110 -6.01 15.49 -8.65
N PRO A 111 -6.71 15.68 -9.78
CA PRO A 111 -6.40 16.77 -10.71
C PRO A 111 -6.41 18.14 -10.05
N ILE A 112 -7.40 18.42 -9.17
CA ILE A 112 -7.45 19.69 -8.45
C ILE A 112 -6.26 19.84 -7.49
N LEU A 113 -5.85 18.77 -6.80
CA LEU A 113 -4.67 18.78 -5.94
C LEU A 113 -3.42 19.14 -6.75
N PHE A 114 -3.21 18.49 -7.90
CA PHE A 114 -2.06 18.75 -8.76
C PHE A 114 -2.09 20.15 -9.39
N ASP A 115 -3.25 20.66 -9.78
CA ASP A 115 -3.41 22.04 -10.25
C ASP A 115 -3.08 23.05 -9.14
N ALA A 116 -3.49 22.79 -7.90
CA ALA A 116 -3.15 23.63 -6.75
C ALA A 116 -1.62 23.72 -6.55
N PHE A 117 -0.91 22.59 -6.60
CA PHE A 117 0.56 22.57 -6.53
C PHE A 117 1.20 23.28 -7.71
N GLY A 118 0.69 23.08 -8.94
CA GLY A 118 1.18 23.74 -10.15
C GLY A 118 0.98 25.25 -10.14
N ARG A 119 -0.06 25.76 -9.45
CA ARG A 119 -0.28 27.21 -9.25
C ARG A 119 0.61 27.78 -8.16
N LEU A 120 0.94 26.96 -7.16
CA LEU A 120 1.84 27.39 -6.07
C LEU A 120 3.26 27.60 -6.59
N LYS A 121 3.74 26.67 -7.42
CA LYS A 121 5.10 26.65 -8.01
C LYS A 121 5.11 25.94 -9.37
N SER A 122 6.05 26.31 -10.22
CA SER A 122 6.28 25.64 -11.51
C SER A 122 6.68 24.18 -11.37
N GLU A 123 7.40 23.86 -10.29
CA GLU A 123 7.82 22.51 -9.94
C GLU A 123 7.68 22.27 -8.43
N PRO A 124 7.21 21.09 -8.00
CA PRO A 124 7.18 20.73 -6.58
C PRO A 124 8.58 20.74 -5.96
N ASP A 125 8.65 21.05 -4.69
CA ASP A 125 9.89 20.93 -3.91
C ASP A 125 10.31 19.46 -3.77
N THR A 126 11.61 19.20 -3.84
CA THR A 126 12.15 17.85 -3.75
C THR A 126 11.84 17.24 -2.39
N LEU A 127 11.30 16.03 -2.39
CA LEU A 127 11.11 15.24 -1.17
C LEU A 127 12.46 14.92 -0.51
N PRO A 128 12.50 14.78 0.82
CA PRO A 128 13.73 14.48 1.53
C PRO A 128 14.36 13.16 1.03
N PRO A 129 15.70 13.08 1.01
CA PRO A 129 16.39 11.84 0.68
C PRO A 129 16.16 10.77 1.74
N PRO A 130 16.42 9.48 1.43
CA PRO A 130 16.31 8.42 2.42
C PRO A 130 17.22 8.68 3.62
N PRO A 131 16.72 8.50 4.84
CA PRO A 131 17.56 8.54 6.04
C PRO A 131 18.70 7.52 5.97
N PRO A 132 19.86 7.78 6.58
CA PRO A 132 21.02 6.89 6.50
C PRO A 132 20.76 5.45 6.95
N GLU A 133 19.86 5.27 7.91
CA GLU A 133 19.45 3.96 8.43
C GLU A 133 18.43 3.25 7.54
N THR A 134 17.98 3.87 6.45
CA THR A 134 16.97 3.29 5.56
C THR A 134 17.59 2.17 4.74
N LEU A 135 17.05 0.97 4.89
CA LEU A 135 17.48 -0.18 4.11
C LEU A 135 16.81 -0.14 2.73
N ILE A 136 17.57 0.24 1.71
CA ILE A 136 17.14 0.20 0.31
C ILE A 136 17.73 -1.04 -0.33
N LEU A 137 16.88 -2.01 -0.65
CA LEU A 137 17.27 -3.26 -1.28
C LEU A 137 16.59 -3.42 -2.64
N SER A 138 17.34 -3.93 -3.61
CA SER A 138 16.71 -4.43 -4.83
C SER A 138 15.88 -5.67 -4.54
N THR A 139 14.87 -5.96 -5.36
CA THR A 139 14.01 -7.16 -5.21
C THR A 139 14.84 -8.45 -5.09
N GLY A 140 15.98 -8.52 -5.79
CA GLY A 140 16.89 -9.68 -5.72
C GLY A 140 17.60 -9.85 -4.39
N GLN A 141 17.74 -8.81 -3.60
CA GLN A 141 18.40 -8.80 -2.30
C GLN A 141 17.43 -9.04 -1.14
N LEU A 142 16.13 -8.97 -1.39
CA LEU A 142 15.12 -9.24 -0.36
C LEU A 142 15.12 -10.72 0.04
N PRO A 143 14.87 -11.05 1.32
CA PRO A 143 14.56 -12.41 1.75
C PRO A 143 13.42 -13.00 0.94
N GLN A 144 13.47 -14.29 0.67
CA GLN A 144 12.48 -14.97 -0.18
C GLN A 144 11.00 -14.65 0.13
N PRO A 145 10.55 -14.59 1.39
CA PRO A 145 9.17 -14.23 1.71
C PRO A 145 8.77 -12.83 1.25
N LEU A 146 9.73 -11.90 1.15
CA LEU A 146 9.50 -10.51 0.78
C LEU A 146 9.67 -10.23 -0.72
N ARG A 147 10.24 -11.17 -1.49
CA ARG A 147 10.43 -11.02 -2.95
C ARG A 147 9.13 -11.04 -3.75
N ARG A 148 7.98 -11.30 -3.12
CA ARG A 148 6.68 -11.45 -3.77
C ARG A 148 5.83 -10.18 -3.80
N PHE A 149 6.37 -9.03 -3.48
CA PHE A 149 5.69 -7.76 -3.73
C PHE A 149 5.77 -7.42 -5.22
N ALA A 150 4.91 -8.06 -6.01
CA ALA A 150 4.61 -7.61 -7.35
C ALA A 150 3.63 -6.43 -7.26
N GLY A 151 3.81 -5.42 -8.12
CA GLY A 151 2.87 -4.30 -8.21
C GLY A 151 1.44 -4.80 -8.48
N ARG A 152 0.45 -3.97 -8.20
CA ARG A 152 -0.99 -4.29 -8.29
C ARG A 152 -1.43 -4.88 -9.65
N ASN A 153 -0.65 -4.65 -10.71
CA ASN A 153 -0.89 -5.15 -12.07
C ASN A 153 0.11 -6.23 -12.52
N ALA A 154 0.94 -6.75 -11.61
CA ALA A 154 1.81 -7.84 -11.98
C ALA A 154 0.97 -9.11 -12.11
N VAL A 155 0.85 -9.58 -13.33
CA VAL A 155 0.43 -10.95 -13.58
C VAL A 155 1.47 -11.85 -12.93
N PHE A 156 1.06 -12.59 -11.92
CA PHE A 156 1.91 -13.60 -11.29
C PHE A 156 2.08 -14.77 -12.25
N ASP A 157 2.91 -14.63 -13.23
CA ASP A 157 3.50 -15.77 -13.87
C ASP A 157 4.47 -16.41 -12.87
N ALA A 158 3.99 -17.45 -12.22
CA ALA A 158 4.88 -18.29 -11.42
C ALA A 158 6.02 -18.73 -12.34
N PRO A 159 7.30 -18.67 -11.88
CA PRO A 159 8.41 -19.17 -12.67
C PRO A 159 8.03 -20.54 -13.24
N PRO A 160 8.39 -20.86 -14.49
CA PRO A 160 8.02 -22.14 -15.11
C PRO A 160 8.39 -23.34 -14.25
N GLU A 161 9.40 -23.18 -13.41
CA GLU A 161 9.91 -24.19 -12.47
C GLU A 161 9.24 -24.13 -11.07
N ALA A 162 8.29 -23.21 -10.83
CA ALA A 162 7.62 -23.15 -9.53
C ALA A 162 6.79 -24.44 -9.29
N PRO A 163 6.76 -24.95 -8.03
CA PRO A 163 5.96 -26.11 -7.71
C PRO A 163 4.47 -25.83 -7.99
N LYS A 164 3.83 -26.71 -8.75
CA LYS A 164 2.42 -26.62 -9.12
C LYS A 164 1.64 -27.72 -8.45
N LEU A 165 0.59 -27.34 -7.71
CA LEU A 165 -0.32 -28.30 -7.11
C LEU A 165 -1.18 -28.90 -8.24
N ILE A 166 -1.04 -30.21 -8.48
CA ILE A 166 -1.82 -30.94 -9.49
C ILE A 166 -2.98 -31.70 -8.88
N PHE A 167 -2.93 -31.99 -7.58
CA PHE A 167 -4.02 -32.56 -6.82
C PHE A 167 -3.97 -32.07 -5.36
N PRO A 168 -5.10 -31.66 -4.77
CA PRO A 168 -6.37 -31.34 -5.41
C PRO A 168 -6.24 -30.18 -6.41
N ARG A 169 -7.07 -30.16 -7.44
CA ARG A 169 -7.09 -29.03 -8.39
C ARG A 169 -7.65 -27.78 -7.71
N LEU A 170 -7.13 -26.65 -8.07
CA LEU A 170 -7.61 -25.35 -7.57
C LEU A 170 -9.13 -25.23 -7.77
N GLY A 171 -9.85 -24.90 -6.71
CA GLY A 171 -11.33 -24.78 -6.72
C GLY A 171 -12.10 -26.09 -6.64
N SER A 172 -11.44 -27.27 -6.57
CA SER A 172 -12.14 -28.54 -6.38
C SER A 172 -12.69 -28.66 -4.94
N ARG A 173 -13.89 -29.23 -4.82
CA ARG A 173 -14.45 -29.64 -3.54
C ARG A 173 -14.32 -31.16 -3.42
N LEU A 174 -13.65 -31.62 -2.40
CA LEU A 174 -13.45 -33.04 -2.15
C LEU A 174 -14.28 -33.46 -0.94
N PRO A 175 -15.01 -34.58 -1.01
CA PRO A 175 -15.64 -35.17 0.19
C PRO A 175 -14.53 -35.64 1.14
N VAL A 176 -14.58 -35.19 2.38
CA VAL A 176 -13.59 -35.55 3.43
C VAL A 176 -14.13 -36.74 4.23
N ASP A 177 -14.39 -37.85 3.57
CA ASP A 177 -14.93 -39.03 4.24
C ASP A 177 -13.89 -39.85 5.01
N CYS A 178 -12.60 -39.58 4.81
CA CYS A 178 -11.51 -40.42 5.33
C CYS A 178 -10.44 -39.67 6.10
N GLY A 179 -10.67 -38.44 6.51
CA GLY A 179 -9.72 -37.69 7.38
C GLY A 179 -8.36 -37.32 6.76
N ALA A 180 -7.99 -37.91 5.64
CA ALA A 180 -6.69 -37.72 5.01
C ALA A 180 -6.82 -37.19 3.58
N LEU A 181 -6.23 -36.02 3.31
CA LEU A 181 -6.23 -35.38 2.00
C LEU A 181 -4.86 -35.61 1.33
N PRO A 182 -4.78 -36.39 0.25
CA PRO A 182 -3.53 -36.51 -0.52
C PRO A 182 -3.27 -35.24 -1.33
N GLY A 183 -2.04 -34.73 -1.25
CA GLY A 183 -1.54 -33.64 -2.08
C GLY A 183 -0.49 -34.13 -3.06
N LYS A 184 -0.48 -33.61 -4.30
CA LYS A 184 0.50 -33.96 -5.32
C LYS A 184 1.02 -32.72 -6.03
N LEU A 185 2.34 -32.62 -6.16
CA LEU A 185 3.04 -31.53 -6.85
C LEU A 185 3.65 -31.98 -8.16
N ARG A 186 3.71 -31.04 -9.10
CA ARG A 186 4.55 -31.11 -10.29
C ARG A 186 5.49 -29.91 -10.27
N ASP A 187 6.64 -30.05 -10.87
CA ASP A 187 7.70 -29.03 -10.95
C ASP A 187 8.26 -28.62 -9.58
N GLY A 188 9.06 -27.61 -9.52
CA GLY A 188 9.72 -27.11 -8.29
C GLY A 188 10.94 -27.92 -7.88
N THR A 189 11.82 -27.30 -7.10
CA THR A 189 13.02 -27.89 -6.55
C THR A 189 12.85 -28.19 -5.06
N PRO A 190 13.05 -29.44 -4.60
CA PRO A 190 12.97 -29.74 -3.17
C PRO A 190 14.10 -29.06 -2.38
N PRO A 191 13.94 -28.88 -1.05
CA PRO A 191 12.86 -29.41 -0.21
C PRO A 191 11.57 -28.62 -0.30
N PHE A 192 10.43 -29.28 -0.12
CA PHE A 192 9.10 -28.65 -0.09
C PHE A 192 8.55 -28.53 1.32
N THR A 193 7.74 -27.50 1.54
CA THR A 193 6.91 -27.35 2.73
C THR A 193 5.45 -27.27 2.28
N TRP A 194 4.61 -28.13 2.81
CA TRP A 194 3.19 -28.16 2.56
C TRP A 194 2.46 -27.37 3.64
N LEU A 195 1.56 -26.52 3.20
CA LEU A 195 0.76 -25.67 4.07
C LEU A 195 -0.73 -26.03 3.89
N ALA A 196 -1.44 -26.25 4.97
CA ALA A 196 -2.90 -26.32 5.00
C ALA A 196 -3.43 -25.12 5.78
N ASN A 197 -4.29 -24.30 5.18
CA ASN A 197 -4.82 -23.06 5.76
C ASN A 197 -3.73 -22.11 6.32
N GLY A 198 -2.57 -22.07 5.65
CA GLY A 198 -1.44 -21.26 6.08
C GLY A 198 -0.57 -21.87 7.19
N VAL A 199 -0.93 -23.03 7.72
CA VAL A 199 -0.16 -23.75 8.74
C VAL A 199 0.69 -24.84 8.09
N PRO A 200 2.00 -24.95 8.40
CA PRO A 200 2.84 -26.02 7.90
C PRO A 200 2.38 -27.40 8.44
N VAL A 201 2.05 -28.32 7.53
CA VAL A 201 1.65 -29.69 7.87
C VAL A 201 2.75 -30.72 7.57
N VAL A 202 3.56 -30.44 6.52
CA VAL A 202 4.75 -31.23 6.22
C VAL A 202 5.87 -30.27 5.87
N THR A 203 7.01 -30.37 6.53
CA THR A 203 8.14 -29.46 6.32
C THR A 203 9.36 -30.24 5.80
N ASN A 204 10.19 -29.56 5.02
CA ASN A 204 11.50 -30.04 4.57
C ASN A 204 11.45 -31.41 3.90
N THR A 205 10.40 -31.70 3.10
CA THR A 205 10.25 -32.97 2.40
C THR A 205 10.78 -32.91 0.98
N HIS A 206 11.41 -33.98 0.53
CA HIS A 206 11.83 -34.17 -0.88
C HIS A 206 10.77 -34.89 -1.72
N ARG A 207 9.70 -35.36 -1.09
CA ARG A 207 8.60 -36.06 -1.78
C ARG A 207 7.66 -35.06 -2.41
N ARG A 208 7.22 -35.38 -3.64
CA ARG A 208 6.23 -34.58 -4.37
C ARG A 208 4.78 -34.92 -4.01
N GLU A 209 4.60 -35.85 -3.10
CA GLU A 209 3.31 -36.28 -2.57
C GLU A 209 3.34 -36.17 -1.05
N ALA A 210 2.25 -35.66 -0.49
CA ALA A 210 2.03 -35.60 0.93
C ALA A 210 0.60 -35.95 1.26
N VAL A 211 0.39 -36.59 2.41
CA VAL A 211 -0.93 -36.82 2.96
C VAL A 211 -1.11 -35.85 4.11
N MET A 212 -2.16 -35.07 4.05
CA MET A 212 -2.49 -34.06 5.06
C MET A 212 -3.72 -34.57 5.82
N ASP A 213 -3.65 -34.60 7.12
CA ASP A 213 -4.82 -34.90 7.93
C ASP A 213 -5.86 -33.79 7.76
N GLY A 214 -7.08 -34.15 7.38
CA GLY A 214 -8.20 -33.24 7.30
C GLY A 214 -8.55 -32.76 8.71
N GLY A 215 -7.94 -31.65 9.14
CA GLY A 215 -8.17 -31.04 10.43
C GLY A 215 -9.65 -30.79 10.68
N GLU A 216 -10.04 -30.91 11.95
CA GLU A 216 -11.39 -30.71 12.45
C GLU A 216 -12.10 -29.49 11.84
N LYS A 217 -13.40 -29.69 11.63
CA LYS A 217 -14.35 -28.65 11.21
C LYS A 217 -14.26 -27.44 12.14
N GLY A 218 -13.85 -26.29 11.63
CA GLY A 218 -14.18 -25.00 12.15
C GLY A 218 -15.41 -24.45 11.44
#